data_7402a8f3c9b2cb2b948dcbed01364b59
#
_entry.id   7402a8f3c9b2cb2b948dcbed01364b59
#
_cell.length_a   1.000
_cell.length_b   1.000
_cell.length_c   1.000
_cell.angle_alpha   90.00
_cell.angle_beta   90.00
_cell.angle_gamma   90.00
#
_symmetry.space_group_name_H-M   'P 1'
#
loop_
_entity.id
_entity.type
_entity.pdbx_description
1 polymer ?
#
loop_
_entity_poly.entity_id
_entity_poly.type
_entity_poly.pdbx_seq_one_letter_code
_entity_poly.pdbx_strand_id
1 'polypeptide(L)'
;RWFGRLQLLRLLGKSERTMAWRVVDPSSSRELMLMLPRVQPADAKAMEGWQQSVRRAARINHPQLAAVVEVGVQDGWPFVAYDPRDASTLAERLSPKGLPGLEASAIATQVLQGLAFAHEAGVAHHDLQPWSVLVSDSGQVRLAGLEVACELAAPPTPRTGDAATLAQQREAAERDVLASGLLLHHLLSGHPVLDEPDLGRVIARLPPYCGNQGRESVRLPWTVAHPTPEALRAIVNRATDRQQRQRYRNARTLLGALEGWQRIESGTSGGPLVLLADRLRAAGVLPASPGAAERAARLAMMETERTMELAAVVLEDLALSFEMLRVVNTAQVRGAQVSGSGPVLTVRRAIAMTGLDGVRRAALALRPWPGPLDDAGAAELERVADRCKRAGRVAKVLRPAAYDAEVVYLLTLLQNLGRLVVQYHFSDEALQIRRLMQPAPPQREGEPEEPGMTEESASFAVLGADIEAIGAAVARHWGLDDSVLAMIRRHALATPVRTADSDDELLRTVASCANEAVDAQSQPAPRVAAALQRVVHRYGRALNFGLRELQAALSGKPLEADAQASNMAPLNSKFG
;
A
#
# COMPACT_ATOMS: atom_id res chain seq x y z
N ARG A 1 -14.50 14.92 45.66
CA ARG A 1 -14.25 13.52 46.10
C ARG A 1 -12.76 13.30 46.20
N TRP A 2 -12.33 12.35 47.02
CA TRP A 2 -10.92 12.06 47.29
C TRP A 2 -10.58 10.63 46.92
N PHE A 3 -9.36 10.45 46.49
CA PHE A 3 -8.73 9.13 46.31
C PHE A 3 -7.35 9.18 46.99
N GLY A 4 -7.29 8.66 48.22
CA GLY A 4 -6.14 8.91 49.09
C GLY A 4 -5.90 10.43 49.30
N ARG A 5 -4.68 10.90 48.98
CA ARG A 5 -4.31 12.32 49.03
C ARG A 5 -4.77 13.12 47.81
N LEU A 6 -5.22 12.50 46.73
CA LEU A 6 -5.55 13.13 45.48
C LEU A 6 -7.01 13.58 45.47
N GLN A 7 -7.27 14.82 45.11
CA GLN A 7 -8.62 15.35 44.90
C GLN A 7 -9.08 15.03 43.48
N LEU A 8 -10.16 14.25 43.34
CA LEU A 8 -10.79 13.94 42.05
C LEU A 8 -11.54 15.15 41.54
N LEU A 9 -11.12 15.72 40.40
CA LEU A 9 -11.77 16.86 39.76
C LEU A 9 -12.90 16.39 38.84
N ARG A 10 -12.53 15.56 37.80
CA ARG A 10 -13.50 15.03 36.86
C ARG A 10 -13.06 13.71 36.25
N LEU A 11 -14.03 12.94 35.82
CA LEU A 11 -13.82 11.71 35.04
C LEU A 11 -13.48 12.11 33.59
N LEU A 12 -12.32 11.65 33.09
CA LEU A 12 -11.90 11.87 31.70
C LEU A 12 -12.49 10.80 30.77
N GLY A 13 -12.63 9.58 31.26
CA GLY A 13 -13.26 8.47 30.54
C GLY A 13 -13.21 7.17 31.32
N LYS A 14 -14.01 6.22 30.88
CA LYS A 14 -14.05 4.86 31.41
C LYS A 14 -14.38 3.85 30.31
N SER A 15 -13.74 2.71 30.35
CA SER A 15 -14.03 1.51 29.54
C SER A 15 -14.48 0.35 30.44
N GLU A 16 -14.59 -0.84 29.89
CA GLU A 16 -14.72 -2.08 30.68
C GLU A 16 -13.46 -2.43 31.45
N ARG A 17 -12.27 -1.98 31.00
CA ARG A 17 -10.97 -2.38 31.53
C ARG A 17 -10.32 -1.34 32.43
N THR A 18 -10.43 -0.05 32.08
CA THR A 18 -9.77 1.04 32.81
C THR A 18 -10.67 2.27 32.97
N MET A 19 -10.26 3.19 33.80
CA MET A 19 -10.84 4.53 33.94
C MET A 19 -9.77 5.57 34.20
N ALA A 20 -10.00 6.79 33.74
CA ALA A 20 -9.10 7.91 33.92
C ALA A 20 -9.80 9.11 34.56
N TRP A 21 -9.11 9.76 35.48
CA TRP A 21 -9.57 10.94 36.21
C TRP A 21 -8.56 12.08 36.08
N ARG A 22 -9.06 13.29 35.97
CA ARG A 22 -8.26 14.49 36.25
C ARG A 22 -8.27 14.69 37.76
N VAL A 23 -7.10 14.83 38.31
CA VAL A 23 -6.93 14.98 39.77
C VAL A 23 -5.96 16.11 40.08
N VAL A 24 -6.03 16.63 41.30
CA VAL A 24 -5.04 17.58 41.87
C VAL A 24 -4.40 16.93 43.07
N ASP A 25 -3.10 17.08 43.18
CA ASP A 25 -2.37 16.83 44.42
C ASP A 25 -2.26 18.16 45.21
N PRO A 26 -2.99 18.32 46.32
CA PRO A 26 -2.99 19.57 47.07
C PRO A 26 -1.63 19.94 47.67
N SER A 27 -0.76 18.95 47.89
CA SER A 27 0.57 19.17 48.46
C SER A 27 1.51 19.89 47.51
N SER A 28 1.36 19.65 46.20
CA SER A 28 2.18 20.21 45.14
C SER A 28 1.40 21.18 44.23
N SER A 29 0.08 21.31 44.42
CA SER A 29 -0.84 22.03 43.53
C SER A 29 -0.75 21.60 42.06
N ARG A 30 -0.27 20.37 41.80
CA ARG A 30 -0.12 19.81 40.43
C ARG A 30 -1.39 19.09 40.00
N GLU A 31 -1.82 19.40 38.79
CA GLU A 31 -2.80 18.56 38.10
C GLU A 31 -2.13 17.32 37.54
N LEU A 32 -2.77 16.15 37.72
CA LEU A 32 -2.32 14.87 37.23
C LEU A 32 -3.47 14.17 36.51
N MET A 33 -3.14 13.23 35.66
CA MET A 33 -4.06 12.26 35.10
C MET A 33 -3.88 10.94 35.84
N LEU A 34 -4.89 10.52 36.57
CA LEU A 34 -4.91 9.27 37.32
C LEU A 34 -5.61 8.18 36.52
N MET A 35 -4.94 7.06 36.28
CA MET A 35 -5.53 5.90 35.60
C MET A 35 -5.55 4.69 36.53
N LEU A 36 -6.67 3.96 36.50
CA LEU A 36 -6.90 2.78 37.33
C LEU A 36 -7.53 1.67 36.46
N PRO A 37 -7.25 0.38 36.77
CA PRO A 37 -8.04 -0.72 36.23
C PRO A 37 -9.46 -0.67 36.79
N ARG A 38 -10.43 -1.23 36.05
CA ARG A 38 -11.84 -1.29 36.47
C ARG A 38 -12.13 -2.37 37.52
N VAL A 39 -11.21 -3.30 37.65
CA VAL A 39 -11.30 -4.42 38.59
C VAL A 39 -10.02 -4.44 39.43
N GLN A 40 -10.16 -4.64 40.73
CA GLN A 40 -9.00 -4.86 41.60
C GLN A 40 -8.33 -6.20 41.25
N PRO A 41 -6.99 -6.29 41.31
CA PRO A 41 -6.31 -7.57 41.25
C PRO A 41 -6.87 -8.57 42.29
N ALA A 42 -7.06 -9.81 41.87
CA ALA A 42 -7.78 -10.81 42.66
C ALA A 42 -7.09 -11.17 43.99
N ASP A 43 -5.76 -11.09 44.03
CA ASP A 43 -4.94 -11.42 45.17
C ASP A 43 -3.62 -10.62 45.22
N ALA A 44 -2.85 -10.81 46.27
CA ALA A 44 -1.56 -10.13 46.44
C ALA A 44 -0.56 -10.45 45.32
N LYS A 45 -0.58 -11.66 44.76
CA LYS A 45 0.30 -12.08 43.67
C LYS A 45 -0.08 -11.38 42.37
N ALA A 46 -1.37 -11.26 42.07
CA ALA A 46 -1.89 -10.51 40.93
C ALA A 46 -1.55 -9.02 41.04
N MET A 47 -1.65 -8.45 42.25
CA MET A 47 -1.25 -7.08 42.54
C MET A 47 0.24 -6.87 42.31
N GLU A 48 1.08 -7.77 42.81
CA GLU A 48 2.54 -7.70 42.58
C GLU A 48 2.87 -7.80 41.07
N GLY A 49 2.26 -8.74 40.37
CA GLY A 49 2.42 -8.91 38.93
C GLY A 49 2.03 -7.65 38.15
N TRP A 50 0.90 -7.03 38.49
CA TRP A 50 0.46 -5.77 37.91
C TRP A 50 1.48 -4.64 38.16
N GLN A 51 1.94 -4.49 39.42
CA GLN A 51 2.94 -3.49 39.77
C GLN A 51 4.26 -3.67 39.00
N GLN A 52 4.72 -4.93 38.84
CA GLN A 52 5.92 -5.23 38.07
C GLN A 52 5.76 -4.85 36.58
N SER A 53 4.62 -5.19 35.96
CA SER A 53 4.32 -4.85 34.57
C SER A 53 4.28 -3.34 34.35
N VAL A 54 3.55 -2.62 35.19
CA VAL A 54 3.44 -1.15 35.08
C VAL A 54 4.78 -0.45 35.36
N ARG A 55 5.56 -0.92 36.34
CA ARG A 55 6.90 -0.36 36.59
C ARG A 55 7.86 -0.64 35.46
N ARG A 56 7.73 -1.76 34.75
CA ARG A 56 8.49 -2.03 33.51
C ARG A 56 8.08 -1.05 32.42
N ALA A 57 6.77 -0.84 32.20
CA ALA A 57 6.24 0.12 31.25
C ALA A 57 6.68 1.57 31.58
N ALA A 58 6.68 1.94 32.86
CA ALA A 58 7.10 3.26 33.33
C ALA A 58 8.58 3.62 33.07
N ARG A 59 9.42 2.59 32.81
CA ARG A 59 10.84 2.81 32.44
C ARG A 59 11.04 3.13 30.97
N ILE A 60 10.03 2.93 30.16
CA ILE A 60 10.09 3.21 28.72
C ILE A 60 9.96 4.73 28.54
N ASN A 61 10.98 5.34 27.95
CA ASN A 61 11.00 6.78 27.66
C ASN A 61 10.94 7.01 26.16
N HIS A 62 9.86 7.63 25.71
CA HIS A 62 9.64 7.99 24.31
C HIS A 62 8.84 9.30 24.21
N PRO A 63 9.11 10.19 23.24
CA PRO A 63 8.40 11.47 23.12
C PRO A 63 6.87 11.34 23.03
N GLN A 64 6.37 10.24 22.44
CA GLN A 64 4.94 9.96 22.30
C GLN A 64 4.36 9.09 23.44
N LEU A 65 5.09 8.92 24.55
CA LEU A 65 4.57 8.28 25.76
C LEU A 65 4.46 9.30 26.89
N ALA A 66 3.36 9.25 27.64
CA ALA A 66 3.16 10.12 28.79
C ALA A 66 4.09 9.70 29.94
N ALA A 67 4.76 10.68 30.53
CA ALA A 67 5.65 10.42 31.65
C ALA A 67 4.86 9.98 32.88
N VAL A 68 5.24 8.85 33.45
CA VAL A 68 4.70 8.34 34.71
C VAL A 68 5.30 9.13 35.87
N VAL A 69 4.43 9.70 36.69
CA VAL A 69 4.81 10.44 37.90
C VAL A 69 4.83 9.52 39.10
N GLU A 70 3.83 8.63 39.22
CA GLU A 70 3.68 7.74 40.36
C GLU A 70 2.98 6.45 39.97
N VAL A 71 3.41 5.36 40.56
CA VAL A 71 2.73 4.06 40.55
C VAL A 71 2.45 3.68 42.01
N GLY A 72 1.18 3.53 42.36
CA GLY A 72 0.78 3.30 43.74
C GLY A 72 -0.40 2.34 43.91
N VAL A 73 -0.77 2.12 45.17
CA VAL A 73 -1.99 1.40 45.57
C VAL A 73 -2.68 2.23 46.63
N GLN A 74 -3.97 2.47 46.49
CA GLN A 74 -4.81 3.18 47.46
C GLN A 74 -6.08 2.36 47.73
N ASP A 75 -6.31 1.96 48.99
CA ASP A 75 -7.48 1.16 49.39
C ASP A 75 -7.69 -0.11 48.56
N GLY A 76 -6.58 -0.81 48.23
CA GLY A 76 -6.59 -1.99 47.38
C GLY A 76 -6.72 -1.70 45.89
N TRP A 77 -6.86 -0.44 45.45
CA TRP A 77 -6.88 -0.05 44.08
C TRP A 77 -5.49 0.35 43.58
N PRO A 78 -4.93 -0.37 42.59
CA PRO A 78 -3.70 0.05 41.98
C PRO A 78 -3.97 1.23 41.04
N PHE A 79 -2.99 2.14 40.90
CA PHE A 79 -3.11 3.31 40.05
C PHE A 79 -1.78 3.73 39.45
N VAL A 80 -1.88 4.47 38.36
CA VAL A 80 -0.77 5.19 37.73
C VAL A 80 -1.16 6.65 37.56
N ALA A 81 -0.30 7.55 37.99
CA ALA A 81 -0.45 8.98 37.77
C ALA A 81 0.52 9.45 36.68
N TYR A 82 0.00 10.18 35.72
CA TYR A 82 0.74 10.76 34.61
C TYR A 82 0.75 12.28 34.71
N ASP A 83 1.80 12.90 34.18
CA ASP A 83 1.86 14.35 33.98
C ASP A 83 1.17 14.71 32.65
N PRO A 84 -0.04 15.30 32.69
CA PRO A 84 -0.74 15.71 31.48
C PRO A 84 -0.04 16.89 30.81
N ARG A 85 0.82 17.62 31.53
CA ARG A 85 1.31 18.95 31.12
C ARG A 85 0.15 19.81 30.64
N ASP A 86 0.31 20.66 29.66
CA ASP A 86 -0.76 21.50 29.10
C ASP A 86 -1.58 20.79 28.01
N ALA A 87 -1.81 19.48 28.14
CA ALA A 87 -2.54 18.70 27.15
C ALA A 87 -3.96 18.37 27.62
N SER A 88 -4.90 18.37 26.67
CA SER A 88 -6.23 17.79 26.82
C SER A 88 -6.25 16.37 26.27
N THR A 89 -7.24 15.57 26.67
CA THR A 89 -7.44 14.25 26.08
C THR A 89 -8.00 14.38 24.66
N LEU A 90 -7.70 13.42 23.81
CA LEU A 90 -8.27 13.37 22.46
C LEU A 90 -9.81 13.29 22.51
N ALA A 91 -10.39 12.61 23.52
CA ALA A 91 -11.84 12.57 23.73
C ALA A 91 -12.46 13.97 23.91
N GLU A 92 -11.74 14.91 24.50
CA GLU A 92 -12.19 16.31 24.69
C GLU A 92 -12.09 17.14 23.42
N ARG A 93 -11.27 16.71 22.43
CA ARG A 93 -11.08 17.39 21.14
C ARG A 93 -11.94 16.81 20.02
N LEU A 94 -12.51 15.62 20.21
CA LEU A 94 -13.38 15.00 19.22
C LEU A 94 -14.66 15.83 19.02
N SER A 95 -15.01 16.04 17.76
CA SER A 95 -16.25 16.67 17.36
C SER A 95 -17.06 15.73 16.45
N PRO A 96 -18.38 15.89 16.36
CA PRO A 96 -19.22 15.10 15.45
C PRO A 96 -18.86 15.27 13.95
N LYS A 97 -18.07 16.29 13.62
CA LYS A 97 -17.58 16.50 12.25
C LYS A 97 -16.34 15.67 11.92
N GLY A 98 -15.69 15.06 12.92
CA GLY A 98 -14.40 14.43 12.75
C GLY A 98 -13.28 15.44 12.45
N LEU A 99 -12.15 14.95 12.00
CA LEU A 99 -10.97 15.74 11.66
C LEU A 99 -10.60 15.59 10.17
N PRO A 100 -9.96 16.59 9.58
CA PRO A 100 -9.34 16.47 8.25
C PRO A 100 -8.33 15.33 8.21
N GLY A 101 -8.20 14.69 7.04
CA GLY A 101 -7.36 13.49 6.88
C GLY A 101 -5.91 13.64 7.35
N LEU A 102 -5.27 14.78 7.03
CA LEU A 102 -3.88 15.06 7.47
C LEU A 102 -3.78 15.20 9.00
N GLU A 103 -4.73 15.85 9.64
CA GLU A 103 -4.74 16.04 11.10
C GLU A 103 -5.02 14.71 11.81
N ALA A 104 -6.05 13.96 11.38
CA ALA A 104 -6.38 12.65 11.93
C ALA A 104 -5.20 11.66 11.79
N SER A 105 -4.56 11.64 10.63
CA SER A 105 -3.41 10.78 10.39
C SER A 105 -2.18 11.21 11.19
N ALA A 106 -1.95 12.51 11.40
CA ALA A 106 -0.83 13.02 12.21
C ALA A 106 -0.95 12.60 13.68
N ILE A 107 -2.17 12.60 14.23
CA ILE A 107 -2.44 12.09 15.57
C ILE A 107 -2.20 10.57 15.62
N ALA A 108 -2.79 9.81 14.68
CA ALA A 108 -2.64 8.35 14.64
C ALA A 108 -1.18 7.91 14.45
N THR A 109 -0.41 8.62 13.63
CA THR A 109 1.02 8.39 13.42
C THR A 109 1.80 8.49 14.75
N GLN A 110 1.57 9.54 15.53
CA GLN A 110 2.24 9.71 16.81
C GLN A 110 1.83 8.66 17.85
N VAL A 111 0.54 8.26 17.89
CA VAL A 111 0.07 7.13 18.72
C VAL A 111 0.80 5.85 18.33
N LEU A 112 0.90 5.55 17.04
CA LEU A 112 1.57 4.35 16.53
C LEU A 112 3.09 4.37 16.77
N GLN A 113 3.75 5.53 16.75
CA GLN A 113 5.16 5.65 17.13
C GLN A 113 5.38 5.24 18.57
N GLY A 114 4.53 5.72 19.48
CA GLY A 114 4.57 5.31 20.89
C GLY A 114 4.30 3.83 21.09
N LEU A 115 3.27 3.27 20.43
CA LEU A 115 2.93 1.86 20.48
C LEU A 115 4.01 0.97 19.86
N ALA A 116 4.58 1.32 18.72
CA ALA A 116 5.64 0.54 18.08
C ALA A 116 6.85 0.41 19.01
N PHE A 117 7.25 1.51 19.64
CA PHE A 117 8.35 1.50 20.61
C PHE A 117 8.03 0.65 21.85
N ALA A 118 6.81 0.76 22.40
CA ALA A 118 6.37 -0.04 23.53
C ALA A 118 6.30 -1.55 23.20
N HIS A 119 5.74 -1.91 22.05
CA HIS A 119 5.64 -3.31 21.60
C HIS A 119 7.02 -3.95 21.41
N GLU A 120 8.01 -3.21 20.90
CA GLU A 120 9.40 -3.69 20.79
C GLU A 120 10.06 -3.92 22.14
N ALA A 121 9.66 -3.15 23.16
CA ALA A 121 10.08 -3.36 24.55
C ALA A 121 9.27 -4.47 25.26
N GLY A 122 8.38 -5.17 24.54
CA GLY A 122 7.52 -6.23 25.08
C GLY A 122 6.42 -5.71 26.02
N VAL A 123 5.94 -4.48 25.80
CA VAL A 123 4.90 -3.81 26.58
C VAL A 123 3.74 -3.47 25.64
N ALA A 124 2.49 -3.76 26.07
CA ALA A 124 1.28 -3.43 25.32
C ALA A 124 0.40 -2.42 26.09
N HIS A 125 -0.55 -1.82 25.38
CA HIS A 125 -1.48 -0.89 26.02
C HIS A 125 -2.68 -1.62 26.63
N HIS A 126 -3.19 -2.61 25.94
CA HIS A 126 -4.34 -3.45 26.27
C HIS A 126 -5.70 -2.74 26.27
N ASP A 127 -5.77 -1.43 26.41
CA ASP A 127 -7.03 -0.65 26.45
C ASP A 127 -6.86 0.75 25.88
N LEU A 128 -6.46 0.84 24.61
CA LEU A 128 -6.37 2.13 23.91
C LEU A 128 -7.77 2.75 23.74
N GLN A 129 -7.91 3.99 24.23
CA GLN A 129 -9.16 4.73 24.23
C GLN A 129 -8.90 6.20 23.85
N PRO A 130 -9.86 6.97 23.30
CA PRO A 130 -9.65 8.37 22.98
C PRO A 130 -9.19 9.21 24.18
N TRP A 131 -9.62 8.90 25.38
CA TRP A 131 -9.23 9.61 26.60
C TRP A 131 -7.85 9.20 27.13
N SER A 132 -7.24 8.11 26.67
CA SER A 132 -5.85 7.74 27.00
C SER A 132 -4.81 8.45 26.13
N VAL A 133 -5.25 9.18 25.11
CA VAL A 133 -4.39 9.93 24.19
C VAL A 133 -4.42 11.41 24.60
N LEU A 134 -3.28 11.95 24.99
CA LEU A 134 -3.09 13.35 25.37
C LEU A 134 -2.58 14.14 24.16
N VAL A 135 -3.22 15.27 23.87
CA VAL A 135 -2.86 16.14 22.74
C VAL A 135 -2.63 17.55 23.25
N SER A 136 -1.42 18.08 23.05
CA SER A 136 -1.09 19.47 23.39
C SER A 136 -1.63 20.44 22.34
N ASP A 137 -1.63 21.74 22.66
CA ASP A 137 -2.02 22.78 21.70
C ASP A 137 -1.04 22.92 20.53
N SER A 138 0.19 22.47 20.71
CA SER A 138 1.17 22.38 19.62
C SER A 138 1.00 21.15 18.71
N GLY A 139 -0.02 20.30 18.95
CA GLY A 139 -0.26 19.07 18.19
C GLY A 139 0.64 17.89 18.58
N GLN A 140 1.42 18.00 19.67
CA GLN A 140 2.19 16.88 20.18
C GLN A 140 1.27 15.88 20.88
N VAL A 141 1.38 14.61 20.51
CA VAL A 141 0.58 13.50 21.06
C VAL A 141 1.41 12.67 22.02
N ARG A 142 0.81 12.29 23.15
CA ARG A 142 1.41 11.38 24.12
C ARG A 142 0.37 10.35 24.57
N LEU A 143 0.77 9.09 24.64
CA LEU A 143 -0.08 7.98 25.02
C LEU A 143 0.14 7.66 26.50
N ALA A 144 -0.94 7.63 27.29
CA ALA A 144 -0.98 7.21 28.69
C ALA A 144 -1.70 5.87 28.81
N GLY A 145 -1.37 5.04 29.81
CA GLY A 145 -2.14 3.85 30.17
C GLY A 145 -1.52 2.52 29.77
N LEU A 146 -0.23 2.49 29.38
CA LEU A 146 0.48 1.23 29.12
C LEU A 146 0.42 0.30 30.33
N GLU A 147 0.01 -0.95 30.12
CA GLU A 147 -0.09 -2.03 31.13
C GLU A 147 -1.03 -1.72 32.32
N VAL A 148 -1.87 -0.68 32.26
CA VAL A 148 -2.79 -0.33 33.35
C VAL A 148 -3.98 -1.28 33.41
N ALA A 149 -4.45 -1.80 32.28
CA ALA A 149 -5.57 -2.74 32.23
C ALA A 149 -5.18 -4.07 32.90
N CYS A 150 -5.94 -4.46 33.94
CA CYS A 150 -5.82 -5.81 34.52
C CYS A 150 -6.57 -6.82 33.66
N GLU A 151 -5.97 -7.98 33.43
CA GLU A 151 -6.71 -9.12 32.91
C GLU A 151 -7.62 -9.70 34.00
N LEU A 152 -8.88 -9.98 33.64
CA LEU A 152 -9.89 -10.54 34.55
C LEU A 152 -9.61 -12.01 34.93
N ALA A 153 -8.75 -12.68 34.20
CA ALA A 153 -8.31 -14.03 34.46
C ALA A 153 -6.79 -14.05 34.57
N ALA A 154 -6.26 -14.65 35.65
CA ALA A 154 -4.83 -14.92 35.77
C ALA A 154 -4.40 -15.80 34.59
N PRO A 155 -3.44 -15.40 33.77
CA PRO A 155 -2.90 -16.29 32.75
C PRO A 155 -2.29 -17.52 33.46
N PRO A 156 -2.35 -18.71 32.86
CA PRO A 156 -1.59 -19.84 33.36
C PRO A 156 -0.14 -19.38 33.48
N THR A 157 0.49 -19.63 34.63
CA THR A 157 1.83 -19.16 34.99
C THR A 157 2.77 -19.18 33.79
N PRO A 158 3.24 -18.00 33.32
CA PRO A 158 4.11 -17.96 32.14
C PRO A 158 5.45 -18.60 32.52
N ARG A 159 5.82 -19.64 31.80
CA ARG A 159 7.21 -20.08 31.74
C ARG A 159 7.96 -19.04 30.93
N THR A 160 8.84 -18.30 31.56
CA THR A 160 9.68 -17.28 30.91
C THR A 160 10.47 -17.91 29.76
N GLY A 161 10.25 -17.41 28.55
CA GLY A 161 10.91 -17.89 27.32
C GLY A 161 10.07 -18.84 26.46
N ASP A 162 8.82 -19.08 26.79
CA ASP A 162 7.96 -19.99 26.06
C ASP A 162 7.28 -19.32 24.84
N ALA A 163 7.06 -20.11 23.79
CA ALA A 163 6.31 -19.71 22.60
C ALA A 163 4.92 -19.14 22.95
N ALA A 164 4.31 -19.60 24.04
CA ALA A 164 3.04 -19.11 24.56
C ALA A 164 3.12 -17.63 25.01
N THR A 165 4.17 -17.21 25.70
CA THR A 165 4.36 -15.80 26.12
C THR A 165 4.53 -14.89 24.93
N LEU A 166 5.30 -15.31 23.91
CA LEU A 166 5.46 -14.56 22.66
C LEU A 166 4.16 -14.46 21.87
N ALA A 167 3.34 -15.52 21.88
CA ALA A 167 2.03 -15.50 21.24
C ALA A 167 1.07 -14.51 21.91
N GLN A 168 1.03 -14.49 23.25
CA GLN A 168 0.22 -13.52 24.01
C GLN A 168 0.67 -12.07 23.77
N GLN A 169 1.98 -11.82 23.74
CA GLN A 169 2.51 -10.49 23.42
C GLN A 169 2.13 -10.04 22.00
N ARG A 170 2.18 -10.95 21.03
CA ARG A 170 1.71 -10.66 19.66
C ARG A 170 0.23 -10.34 19.61
N GLU A 171 -0.58 -11.15 20.27
CA GLU A 171 -2.03 -10.94 20.33
C GLU A 171 -2.37 -9.60 20.97
N ALA A 172 -1.71 -9.23 22.07
CA ALA A 172 -1.87 -7.94 22.72
C ALA A 172 -1.49 -6.77 21.77
N ALA A 173 -0.35 -6.90 21.08
CA ALA A 173 0.10 -5.91 20.12
C ALA A 173 -0.86 -5.80 18.91
N GLU A 174 -1.36 -6.91 18.36
CA GLU A 174 -2.36 -6.92 17.28
C GLU A 174 -3.68 -6.26 17.72
N ARG A 175 -4.08 -6.46 18.97
CA ARG A 175 -5.25 -5.81 19.57
C ARG A 175 -5.08 -4.29 19.65
N ASP A 176 -3.92 -3.80 20.08
CA ASP A 176 -3.60 -2.37 20.14
C ASP A 176 -3.57 -1.74 18.72
N VAL A 177 -3.07 -2.47 17.71
CA VAL A 177 -3.08 -2.03 16.31
C VAL A 177 -4.50 -1.92 15.77
N LEU A 178 -5.37 -2.89 16.07
CA LEU A 178 -6.79 -2.81 15.72
C LEU A 178 -7.46 -1.61 16.41
N ALA A 179 -7.19 -1.41 17.70
CA ALA A 179 -7.70 -0.24 18.44
C ALA A 179 -7.24 1.08 17.80
N SER A 180 -5.99 1.16 17.32
CA SER A 180 -5.47 2.34 16.60
C SER A 180 -6.21 2.56 15.27
N GLY A 181 -6.55 1.51 14.54
CA GLY A 181 -7.37 1.58 13.32
C GLY A 181 -8.79 2.09 13.60
N LEU A 182 -9.42 1.59 14.68
CA LEU A 182 -10.74 2.04 15.13
C LEU A 182 -10.70 3.51 15.60
N LEU A 183 -9.64 3.90 16.30
CA LEU A 183 -9.42 5.29 16.70
C LEU A 183 -9.29 6.21 15.47
N LEU A 184 -8.51 5.82 14.49
CA LEU A 184 -8.37 6.59 13.24
C LEU A 184 -9.71 6.69 12.49
N HIS A 185 -10.49 5.60 12.43
CA HIS A 185 -11.84 5.63 11.89
C HIS A 185 -12.72 6.65 12.61
N HIS A 186 -12.71 6.66 13.96
CA HIS A 186 -13.47 7.62 14.77
C HIS A 186 -13.01 9.06 14.51
N LEU A 187 -11.70 9.30 14.43
CA LEU A 187 -11.14 10.63 14.11
C LEU A 187 -11.66 11.17 12.79
N LEU A 188 -11.76 10.33 11.77
CA LEU A 188 -12.20 10.73 10.42
C LEU A 188 -13.72 10.85 10.29
N SER A 189 -14.46 9.95 10.94
CA SER A 189 -15.93 9.94 10.85
C SER A 189 -16.61 10.92 11.82
N GLY A 190 -15.94 11.28 12.93
CA GLY A 190 -16.50 12.06 14.02
C GLY A 190 -17.48 11.30 14.91
N HIS A 191 -17.73 10.01 14.62
CA HIS A 191 -18.68 9.18 15.35
C HIS A 191 -18.03 7.94 15.92
N PRO A 192 -18.46 7.47 17.12
CA PRO A 192 -17.99 6.20 17.66
C PRO A 192 -18.26 5.05 16.69
N VAL A 193 -17.29 4.14 16.56
CA VAL A 193 -17.41 2.97 15.68
C VAL A 193 -18.52 2.05 16.22
N LEU A 194 -19.43 1.63 15.34
CA LEU A 194 -20.60 0.79 15.70
C LEU A 194 -21.48 1.41 16.81
N ASP A 195 -21.51 2.74 16.89
CA ASP A 195 -22.21 3.52 17.93
C ASP A 195 -21.81 3.17 19.37
N GLU A 196 -20.60 2.61 19.54
CA GLU A 196 -20.05 2.21 20.84
C GLU A 196 -18.79 3.03 21.16
N PRO A 197 -18.82 3.86 22.22
CA PRO A 197 -17.69 4.70 22.57
C PRO A 197 -16.49 3.93 23.15
N ASP A 198 -16.70 2.75 23.72
CA ASP A 198 -15.63 1.90 24.26
C ASP A 198 -15.04 1.02 23.15
N LEU A 199 -13.82 1.34 22.72
CA LEU A 199 -13.11 0.58 21.68
C LEU A 199 -12.89 -0.88 22.08
N GLY A 200 -12.75 -1.18 23.37
CA GLY A 200 -12.64 -2.56 23.88
C GLY A 200 -13.89 -3.38 23.56
N ARG A 201 -15.08 -2.78 23.71
CA ARG A 201 -16.36 -3.40 23.36
C ARG A 201 -16.52 -3.56 21.84
N VAL A 202 -16.10 -2.57 21.07
CA VAL A 202 -16.07 -2.70 19.60
C VAL A 202 -15.19 -3.88 19.19
N ILE A 203 -13.98 -3.98 19.74
CA ILE A 203 -13.06 -5.08 19.46
C ILE A 203 -13.67 -6.44 19.80
N ALA A 204 -14.38 -6.55 20.94
CA ALA A 204 -15.03 -7.79 21.35
C ALA A 204 -16.14 -8.25 20.37
N ARG A 205 -16.66 -7.35 19.51
CA ARG A 205 -17.65 -7.63 18.47
C ARG A 205 -17.00 -7.98 17.11
N LEU A 206 -15.69 -7.86 16.98
CA LEU A 206 -14.96 -8.11 15.74
C LEU A 206 -14.13 -9.40 15.82
N PRO A 207 -13.95 -10.14 14.71
CA PRO A 207 -13.06 -11.29 14.68
C PRO A 207 -11.60 -10.89 15.01
N PRO A 208 -10.84 -11.75 15.69
CA PRO A 208 -11.19 -13.10 16.20
C PRO A 208 -11.89 -13.08 17.57
N TYR A 209 -12.15 -11.92 18.15
CA TYR A 209 -12.58 -11.74 19.55
C TYR A 209 -14.08 -11.98 19.77
N CYS A 210 -14.89 -11.96 18.71
CA CYS A 210 -16.36 -12.09 18.78
C CYS A 210 -16.89 -13.52 18.82
N GLY A 211 -16.04 -14.54 18.78
CA GLY A 211 -16.44 -15.93 18.65
C GLY A 211 -17.25 -16.17 17.35
N ASN A 212 -18.22 -17.10 17.38
CA ASN A 212 -19.02 -17.49 16.21
C ASN A 212 -20.19 -16.53 15.86
N GLN A 213 -20.38 -15.46 16.62
CA GLN A 213 -21.56 -14.59 16.45
C GLN A 213 -21.28 -13.26 15.73
N GLY A 214 -20.01 -12.86 15.54
CA GLY A 214 -19.66 -11.57 14.98
C GLY A 214 -19.83 -11.51 13.46
N ARG A 215 -20.89 -10.81 13.00
CA ARG A 215 -21.12 -10.48 11.59
C ARG A 215 -20.78 -9.02 11.27
N GLU A 216 -20.26 -8.28 12.23
CA GLU A 216 -20.04 -6.85 12.09
C GLU A 216 -18.81 -6.57 11.24
N SER A 217 -18.93 -5.54 10.41
CA SER A 217 -17.85 -5.03 9.57
C SER A 217 -17.72 -3.53 9.80
N VAL A 218 -16.50 -3.09 10.03
CA VAL A 218 -16.18 -1.67 10.20
C VAL A 218 -15.60 -1.17 8.89
N ARG A 219 -16.29 -0.21 8.28
CA ARG A 219 -15.78 0.50 7.11
C ARG A 219 -16.05 1.98 7.25
N LEU A 220 -15.11 2.80 6.82
CA LEU A 220 -15.27 4.25 6.86
C LEU A 220 -16.44 4.66 5.92
N PRO A 221 -17.45 5.39 6.43
CA PRO A 221 -18.56 5.87 5.61
C PRO A 221 -18.09 6.71 4.42
N TRP A 222 -18.77 6.61 3.29
CA TRP A 222 -18.46 7.45 2.12
C TRP A 222 -18.77 8.93 2.37
N THR A 223 -19.84 9.19 3.12
CA THR A 223 -20.27 10.53 3.52
C THR A 223 -19.70 10.86 4.90
N VAL A 224 -18.57 11.54 4.92
CA VAL A 224 -17.96 12.13 6.12
C VAL A 224 -17.85 13.64 5.91
N ALA A 225 -17.82 14.41 7.00
CA ALA A 225 -17.82 15.88 6.93
C ALA A 225 -16.58 16.43 6.21
N HIS A 226 -15.43 15.78 6.37
CA HIS A 226 -14.20 16.10 5.67
C HIS A 226 -13.92 15.04 4.60
N PRO A 227 -13.82 15.40 3.30
CA PRO A 227 -13.50 14.45 2.24
C PRO A 227 -12.23 13.65 2.57
N THR A 228 -12.36 12.33 2.58
CA THR A 228 -11.22 11.44 2.87
C THR A 228 -10.69 10.88 1.56
N PRO A 229 -9.41 11.16 1.22
CA PRO A 229 -8.77 10.59 0.03
C PRO A 229 -8.84 9.06 0.01
N GLU A 230 -8.97 8.47 -1.18
CA GLU A 230 -9.14 7.03 -1.35
C GLU A 230 -8.00 6.22 -0.73
N ALA A 231 -6.78 6.73 -0.83
CA ALA A 231 -5.60 6.12 -0.22
C ALA A 231 -5.72 6.01 1.31
N LEU A 232 -6.11 7.09 1.98
CA LEU A 232 -6.31 7.08 3.44
C LEU A 232 -7.48 6.17 3.83
N ARG A 233 -8.57 6.20 3.06
CA ARG A 233 -9.72 5.30 3.22
C ARG A 233 -9.30 3.82 3.15
N ALA A 234 -8.47 3.46 2.17
CA ALA A 234 -7.95 2.10 2.02
C ALA A 234 -7.12 1.67 3.24
N ILE A 235 -6.27 2.56 3.77
CA ILE A 235 -5.46 2.30 4.98
C ILE A 235 -6.38 2.03 6.18
N VAL A 236 -7.38 2.89 6.42
CA VAL A 236 -8.32 2.74 7.54
C VAL A 236 -9.13 1.45 7.41
N ASN A 237 -9.70 1.19 6.24
CA ASN A 237 -10.51 0.00 6.00
C ASN A 237 -9.68 -1.29 6.14
N ARG A 238 -8.40 -1.26 5.77
CA ARG A 238 -7.48 -2.38 6.04
C ARG A 238 -7.18 -2.54 7.53
N ALA A 239 -6.95 -1.45 8.26
CA ALA A 239 -6.66 -1.51 9.69
C ALA A 239 -7.80 -2.13 10.50
N THR A 240 -9.06 -1.95 10.03
CA THR A 240 -10.28 -2.44 10.67
C THR A 240 -10.95 -3.60 9.93
N ASP A 241 -10.26 -4.22 8.96
CA ASP A 241 -10.84 -5.29 8.13
C ASP A 241 -11.38 -6.43 9.00
N ARG A 242 -12.51 -7.00 8.57
CA ARG A 242 -13.14 -8.14 9.24
C ARG A 242 -12.20 -9.35 9.31
N GLN A 243 -11.44 -9.58 8.25
CA GLN A 243 -10.47 -10.67 8.21
C GLN A 243 -9.18 -10.28 8.90
N GLN A 244 -8.87 -10.91 10.03
CA GLN A 244 -7.62 -10.64 10.79
C GLN A 244 -6.37 -10.71 9.92
N ARG A 245 -6.29 -11.66 8.99
CA ARG A 245 -5.14 -11.83 8.08
C ARG A 245 -4.91 -10.64 7.13
N GLN A 246 -5.95 -9.85 6.86
CA GLN A 246 -5.88 -8.66 6.01
C GLN A 246 -5.37 -7.44 6.78
N ARG A 247 -5.53 -7.42 8.11
CA ARG A 247 -5.14 -6.30 8.95
C ARG A 247 -3.63 -6.11 8.99
N TYR A 248 -3.21 -4.95 9.46
CA TYR A 248 -1.81 -4.72 9.82
C TYR A 248 -1.44 -5.58 11.04
N ARG A 249 -0.32 -6.29 10.96
CA ARG A 249 0.12 -7.22 12.02
C ARG A 249 0.83 -6.54 13.19
N ASN A 250 1.39 -5.37 12.96
CA ASN A 250 2.12 -4.62 13.98
C ASN A 250 1.98 -3.11 13.75
N ALA A 251 2.31 -2.33 14.77
CA ALA A 251 2.22 -0.87 14.74
C ALA A 251 3.12 -0.24 13.67
N ARG A 252 4.31 -0.79 13.41
CA ARG A 252 5.23 -0.27 12.39
C ARG A 252 4.66 -0.34 10.98
N THR A 253 3.96 -1.42 10.64
CA THR A 253 3.40 -1.56 9.28
C THR A 253 2.24 -0.59 9.04
N LEU A 254 1.38 -0.34 10.03
CA LEU A 254 0.35 0.67 9.94
C LEU A 254 0.96 2.09 9.94
N LEU A 255 1.96 2.33 10.79
CA LEU A 255 2.72 3.57 10.83
C LEU A 255 3.33 3.90 9.46
N GLY A 256 4.06 2.94 8.87
CA GLY A 256 4.68 3.12 7.56
C GLY A 256 3.69 3.46 6.45
N ALA A 257 2.50 2.85 6.46
CA ALA A 257 1.45 3.17 5.50
C ALA A 257 0.92 4.61 5.66
N LEU A 258 0.68 5.05 6.90
CA LEU A 258 0.24 6.43 7.19
C LEU A 258 1.31 7.47 6.85
N GLU A 259 2.56 7.23 7.23
CA GLU A 259 3.68 8.13 6.91
C GLU A 259 3.91 8.22 5.39
N GLY A 260 3.76 7.10 4.67
CA GLY A 260 3.83 7.08 3.22
C GLY A 260 2.75 7.95 2.58
N TRP A 261 1.51 7.80 3.03
CA TRP A 261 0.40 8.62 2.56
C TRP A 261 0.57 10.11 2.90
N GLN A 262 0.93 10.46 4.14
CA GLN A 262 1.14 11.84 4.57
C GLN A 262 2.19 12.57 3.74
N ARG A 263 3.30 11.90 3.40
CA ARG A 263 4.36 12.47 2.57
C ARG A 263 3.90 12.82 1.16
N ILE A 264 3.00 12.02 0.61
CA ILE A 264 2.41 12.29 -0.71
C ILE A 264 1.42 13.45 -0.63
N GLU A 265 0.51 13.41 0.35
CA GLU A 265 -0.57 14.38 0.49
C GLU A 265 -0.05 15.79 0.85
N SER A 266 0.97 15.87 1.71
CA SER A 266 1.58 17.15 2.09
C SER A 266 2.48 17.78 1.01
N GLY A 267 2.68 17.12 -0.13
CA GLY A 267 3.57 17.61 -1.19
C GLY A 267 5.04 17.73 -0.77
N THR A 268 5.39 17.27 0.44
CA THR A 268 6.76 17.24 0.91
C THR A 268 7.52 16.14 0.18
N SER A 269 8.57 16.51 -0.51
CA SER A 269 9.45 15.67 -1.35
C SER A 269 10.14 14.56 -0.53
N GLY A 270 9.43 13.51 -0.16
CA GLY A 270 9.98 12.43 0.68
C GLY A 270 9.18 11.13 0.68
N GLY A 271 8.21 10.97 -0.23
CA GLY A 271 7.38 9.78 -0.34
C GLY A 271 8.10 8.57 -0.94
N PRO A 272 7.41 7.44 -1.13
CA PRO A 272 7.95 6.25 -1.80
C PRO A 272 8.54 6.59 -3.18
N LEU A 273 8.09 7.66 -3.83
CA LEU A 273 8.65 8.15 -5.09
C LEU A 273 10.08 8.71 -4.94
N VAL A 274 10.43 9.34 -3.81
CA VAL A 274 11.82 9.81 -3.59
C VAL A 274 12.72 8.64 -3.23
N LEU A 275 12.27 7.74 -2.35
CA LEU A 275 13.01 6.50 -2.08
C LEU A 275 13.21 5.69 -3.36
N LEU A 276 12.19 5.63 -4.22
CA LEU A 276 12.28 5.02 -5.53
C LEU A 276 13.30 5.74 -6.42
N ALA A 277 13.28 7.08 -6.46
CA ALA A 277 14.26 7.84 -7.24
C ALA A 277 15.70 7.57 -6.80
N ASP A 278 15.96 7.41 -5.50
CA ASP A 278 17.27 7.03 -4.98
C ASP A 278 17.63 5.59 -5.36
N ARG A 279 16.69 4.65 -5.25
CA ARG A 279 16.89 3.26 -5.68
C ARG A 279 17.12 3.15 -7.19
N LEU A 280 16.36 3.89 -8.00
CA LEU A 280 16.53 3.95 -9.46
C LEU A 280 17.93 4.49 -9.84
N ARG A 281 18.43 5.50 -9.13
CA ARG A 281 19.80 6.01 -9.35
C ARG A 281 20.86 4.99 -8.96
N ALA A 282 20.63 4.24 -7.89
CA ALA A 282 21.60 3.27 -7.37
C ALA A 282 21.60 1.94 -8.13
N ALA A 283 20.42 1.43 -8.54
CA ALA A 283 20.25 0.08 -9.06
C ALA A 283 19.69 0.02 -10.51
N GLY A 284 19.38 1.18 -11.12
CA GLY A 284 18.71 1.22 -12.42
C GLY A 284 17.23 0.86 -12.31
N VAL A 285 16.53 0.77 -13.45
CA VAL A 285 15.08 0.52 -13.49
C VAL A 285 14.78 -0.96 -13.29
N LEU A 286 15.48 -1.82 -14.02
CA LEU A 286 15.39 -3.28 -13.99
C LEU A 286 16.77 -3.88 -14.25
N PRO A 287 17.02 -5.13 -13.79
CA PRO A 287 18.22 -5.87 -14.17
C PRO A 287 18.08 -6.45 -15.58
N ALA A 288 19.17 -6.52 -16.32
CA ALA A 288 19.20 -7.18 -17.63
C ALA A 288 18.97 -8.67 -17.48
N SER A 289 18.20 -9.29 -18.37
CA SER A 289 18.07 -10.74 -18.44
C SER A 289 19.43 -11.40 -18.68
N PRO A 290 19.66 -12.63 -18.20
CA PRO A 290 20.96 -13.30 -18.35
C PRO A 290 21.46 -13.33 -19.81
N GLY A 291 22.64 -12.78 -20.06
CA GLY A 291 23.30 -12.74 -21.37
C GLY A 291 22.69 -11.78 -22.40
N ALA A 292 21.62 -11.07 -22.09
CA ALA A 292 20.98 -10.14 -23.04
C ALA A 292 21.81 -8.88 -23.28
N ALA A 293 22.31 -8.26 -22.22
CA ALA A 293 23.17 -7.07 -22.32
C ALA A 293 24.47 -7.35 -23.08
N GLU A 294 25.13 -8.47 -22.78
CA GLU A 294 26.37 -8.90 -23.47
C GLU A 294 26.12 -9.22 -24.95
N ARG A 295 24.98 -9.86 -25.27
CA ARG A 295 24.60 -10.14 -26.66
C ARG A 295 24.36 -8.85 -27.44
N ALA A 296 23.61 -7.91 -26.87
CA ALA A 296 23.36 -6.62 -27.50
C ALA A 296 24.64 -5.81 -27.66
N ALA A 297 25.51 -5.77 -26.65
CA ALA A 297 26.79 -5.08 -26.72
C ALA A 297 27.72 -5.68 -27.78
N ARG A 298 27.75 -7.01 -27.94
CA ARG A 298 28.53 -7.67 -29.00
C ARG A 298 27.98 -7.37 -30.39
N LEU A 299 26.65 -7.43 -30.58
CA LEU A 299 26.05 -7.09 -31.88
C LEU A 299 26.29 -5.63 -32.26
N ALA A 300 26.28 -4.72 -31.30
CA ALA A 300 26.60 -3.30 -31.53
C ALA A 300 28.07 -3.04 -31.89
N MET A 301 28.97 -4.00 -31.68
CA MET A 301 30.38 -3.93 -32.12
C MET A 301 30.63 -4.45 -33.53
N MET A 302 29.65 -5.13 -34.13
CA MET A 302 29.77 -5.66 -35.49
C MET A 302 29.42 -4.57 -36.51
N GLU A 303 30.39 -4.18 -37.36
CA GLU A 303 30.30 -3.08 -38.35
C GLU A 303 29.33 -3.30 -39.52
N THR A 304 28.42 -4.25 -39.43
CA THR A 304 27.47 -4.57 -40.52
C THR A 304 26.07 -4.07 -40.22
N GLU A 305 25.34 -3.61 -41.26
CA GLU A 305 23.99 -3.02 -41.29
C GLU A 305 22.84 -3.90 -40.71
N ARG A 306 22.98 -4.34 -39.45
CA ARG A 306 22.01 -5.21 -38.79
C ARG A 306 21.16 -4.49 -37.73
N THR A 307 20.79 -3.24 -38.00
CA THR A 307 19.95 -2.46 -37.08
C THR A 307 18.65 -3.17 -36.70
N MET A 308 18.04 -3.90 -37.64
CA MET A 308 16.81 -4.66 -37.38
C MET A 308 17.03 -5.85 -36.44
N GLU A 309 18.15 -6.56 -36.63
CA GLU A 309 18.51 -7.68 -35.75
C GLU A 309 18.86 -7.19 -34.34
N LEU A 310 19.59 -6.09 -34.24
CA LEU A 310 19.91 -5.45 -32.97
C LEU A 310 18.65 -4.93 -32.26
N ALA A 311 17.71 -4.31 -32.99
CA ALA A 311 16.43 -3.88 -32.43
C ALA A 311 15.61 -5.08 -31.89
N ALA A 312 15.61 -6.21 -32.61
CA ALA A 312 14.93 -7.42 -32.14
C ALA A 312 15.54 -7.92 -30.82
N VAL A 313 16.88 -7.98 -30.71
CA VAL A 313 17.57 -8.41 -29.48
C VAL A 313 17.28 -7.43 -28.34
N VAL A 314 17.26 -6.11 -28.58
CA VAL A 314 16.92 -5.11 -27.56
C VAL A 314 15.48 -5.28 -27.08
N LEU A 315 14.52 -5.57 -27.97
CA LEU A 315 13.12 -5.77 -27.64
C LEU A 315 12.84 -7.07 -26.87
N GLU A 316 13.74 -8.05 -26.93
CA GLU A 316 13.63 -9.27 -26.11
C GLU A 316 13.90 -9.00 -24.63
N ASP A 317 14.65 -7.95 -24.31
CA ASP A 317 15.00 -7.58 -22.93
C ASP A 317 14.30 -6.29 -22.49
N LEU A 318 13.47 -6.39 -21.43
CA LEU A 318 12.71 -5.24 -20.91
C LEU A 318 13.62 -4.14 -20.35
N ALA A 319 14.68 -4.53 -19.63
CA ALA A 319 15.59 -3.58 -19.02
C ALA A 319 16.31 -2.76 -20.10
N LEU A 320 16.79 -3.42 -21.14
CA LEU A 320 17.47 -2.77 -22.24
C LEU A 320 16.52 -1.92 -23.09
N SER A 321 15.29 -2.39 -23.36
CA SER A 321 14.26 -1.62 -24.03
C SER A 321 13.94 -0.32 -23.28
N PHE A 322 13.73 -0.41 -21.97
CA PHE A 322 13.43 0.75 -21.15
C PHE A 322 14.63 1.70 -21.01
N GLU A 323 15.84 1.16 -20.91
CA GLU A 323 17.04 1.98 -20.85
C GLU A 323 17.26 2.76 -22.15
N MET A 324 17.03 2.14 -23.29
CA MET A 324 17.10 2.82 -24.59
C MET A 324 16.07 3.97 -24.70
N LEU A 325 14.81 3.72 -24.29
CA LEU A 325 13.78 4.76 -24.25
C LEU A 325 14.15 5.87 -23.27
N ARG A 326 14.67 5.54 -22.10
CA ARG A 326 15.12 6.51 -21.10
C ARG A 326 16.21 7.41 -21.65
N VAL A 327 17.26 6.82 -22.20
CA VAL A 327 18.43 7.55 -22.72
C VAL A 327 18.01 8.55 -23.80
N VAL A 328 17.22 8.13 -24.77
CA VAL A 328 16.86 8.98 -25.90
C VAL A 328 15.88 10.08 -25.51
N ASN A 329 14.87 9.79 -24.69
CA ASN A 329 13.87 10.78 -24.30
C ASN A 329 14.43 11.78 -23.27
N THR A 330 15.27 11.34 -22.33
CA THR A 330 15.97 12.26 -21.39
C THR A 330 16.91 13.21 -22.11
N ALA A 331 17.59 12.77 -23.16
CA ALA A 331 18.47 13.61 -23.95
C ALA A 331 17.69 14.68 -24.74
N GLN A 332 16.50 14.36 -25.26
CA GLN A 332 15.62 15.32 -25.94
C GLN A 332 15.18 16.46 -25.03
N VAL A 333 14.82 16.15 -23.78
CA VAL A 333 14.40 17.17 -22.79
C VAL A 333 15.55 18.09 -22.39
N ARG A 334 16.80 17.62 -22.43
CA ARG A 334 17.98 18.38 -21.96
C ARG A 334 18.62 19.31 -22.98
N GLY A 335 18.13 19.43 -24.21
CA GLY A 335 18.61 20.49 -25.06
C GLY A 335 18.93 20.20 -26.52
N ALA A 336 18.66 19.02 -27.04
CA ALA A 336 18.65 18.79 -28.48
C ALA A 336 17.22 18.90 -29.00
N GLN A 337 16.66 20.11 -29.00
CA GLN A 337 15.40 20.39 -29.71
C GLN A 337 15.60 20.20 -31.22
N VAL A 338 15.36 19.00 -31.68
CA VAL A 338 14.94 18.82 -33.08
C VAL A 338 13.45 19.16 -33.10
N SER A 339 13.15 20.36 -33.51
CA SER A 339 11.79 20.88 -33.65
C SER A 339 10.92 19.86 -34.38
N GLY A 340 9.85 19.38 -33.74
CA GLY A 340 8.75 18.70 -34.40
C GLY A 340 8.58 17.20 -34.16
N SER A 341 9.34 16.54 -33.33
CA SER A 341 9.13 15.12 -33.04
C SER A 341 8.76 14.89 -31.60
N GLY A 342 7.55 14.32 -31.36
CA GLY A 342 7.13 13.84 -30.07
C GLY A 342 8.07 12.79 -29.45
N PRO A 343 7.75 12.22 -28.28
CA PRO A 343 8.59 11.26 -27.58
C PRO A 343 8.88 10.03 -28.45
N VAL A 344 10.09 9.47 -28.28
CA VAL A 344 10.54 8.27 -29.01
C VAL A 344 9.96 7.04 -28.33
N LEU A 345 9.12 6.30 -29.05
CA LEU A 345 8.43 5.10 -28.60
C LEU A 345 8.81 3.86 -29.43
N THR A 346 9.92 3.89 -30.16
CA THR A 346 10.46 2.72 -30.87
C THR A 346 11.95 2.57 -30.59
N VAL A 347 12.39 1.34 -30.41
CA VAL A 347 13.82 0.99 -30.23
C VAL A 347 14.59 1.28 -31.52
N ARG A 348 13.99 1.04 -32.69
CA ARG A 348 14.61 1.34 -34.00
C ARG A 348 14.98 2.82 -34.11
N ARG A 349 14.07 3.72 -33.72
CA ARG A 349 14.33 5.17 -33.72
C ARG A 349 15.34 5.55 -32.63
N ALA A 350 15.26 4.91 -31.46
CA ALA A 350 16.25 5.12 -30.39
C ALA A 350 17.66 4.74 -30.87
N ILE A 351 17.81 3.59 -31.55
CA ILE A 351 19.10 3.17 -32.14
C ILE A 351 19.56 4.15 -33.22
N ALA A 352 18.68 4.59 -34.10
CA ALA A 352 19.03 5.57 -35.13
C ALA A 352 19.53 6.90 -34.57
N MET A 353 18.98 7.34 -33.41
CA MET A 353 19.37 8.58 -32.76
C MET A 353 20.66 8.46 -31.90
N THR A 354 20.86 7.34 -31.24
CA THR A 354 21.99 7.15 -30.30
C THR A 354 23.19 6.44 -30.94
N GLY A 355 23.00 5.82 -32.10
CA GLY A 355 23.98 4.98 -32.78
C GLY A 355 24.26 3.67 -32.04
N LEU A 356 25.12 2.84 -32.62
CA LEU A 356 25.53 1.55 -32.03
C LEU A 356 26.27 1.73 -30.69
N ASP A 357 27.09 2.80 -30.55
CA ASP A 357 27.73 3.15 -29.31
C ASP A 357 26.73 3.49 -28.18
N GLY A 358 25.60 4.09 -28.54
CA GLY A 358 24.51 4.35 -27.61
C GLY A 358 23.92 3.06 -27.03
N VAL A 359 23.66 2.08 -27.88
CA VAL A 359 23.17 0.74 -27.47
C VAL A 359 24.20 0.04 -26.58
N ARG A 360 25.47 0.08 -26.96
CA ARG A 360 26.55 -0.52 -26.18
C ARG A 360 26.65 0.10 -24.79
N ARG A 361 26.62 1.43 -24.68
CA ARG A 361 26.65 2.14 -23.40
C ARG A 361 25.43 1.82 -22.56
N ALA A 362 24.22 1.77 -23.15
CA ALA A 362 22.99 1.39 -22.48
C ALA A 362 23.09 -0.05 -21.91
N ALA A 363 23.57 -0.99 -22.74
CA ALA A 363 23.72 -2.38 -22.32
C ALA A 363 24.74 -2.54 -21.16
N LEU A 364 25.86 -1.84 -21.21
CA LEU A 364 26.91 -1.89 -20.18
C LEU A 364 26.52 -1.16 -18.88
N ALA A 365 25.54 -0.25 -18.93
CA ALA A 365 25.03 0.47 -17.75
C ALA A 365 24.03 -0.37 -16.93
N LEU A 366 23.47 -1.44 -17.50
CA LEU A 366 22.49 -2.28 -16.82
C LEU A 366 23.14 -3.15 -15.75
N ARG A 367 22.42 -3.35 -14.67
CA ARG A 367 22.79 -4.30 -13.63
C ARG A 367 22.57 -5.74 -14.14
N PRO A 368 23.48 -6.67 -13.85
CA PRO A 368 23.27 -8.07 -14.19
C PRO A 368 22.15 -8.68 -13.34
N TRP A 369 21.47 -9.68 -13.90
CA TRP A 369 20.46 -10.48 -13.22
C TRP A 369 21.03 -11.23 -12.00
N PRO A 370 20.29 -11.39 -10.90
CA PRO A 370 18.99 -10.79 -10.58
C PRO A 370 19.11 -9.44 -9.83
N GLY A 371 20.28 -8.82 -9.77
CA GLY A 371 20.54 -7.66 -8.93
C GLY A 371 20.50 -8.01 -7.43
N PRO A 372 19.79 -7.22 -6.60
CA PRO A 372 19.71 -7.44 -5.15
C PRO A 372 18.61 -8.44 -4.72
N LEU A 373 17.87 -9.04 -5.69
CA LEU A 373 16.75 -9.94 -5.38
C LEU A 373 17.27 -11.31 -4.90
N ASP A 374 16.53 -11.91 -3.98
CA ASP A 374 16.65 -13.34 -3.66
C ASP A 374 16.02 -14.22 -4.77
N ASP A 375 16.19 -15.53 -4.67
CA ASP A 375 15.71 -16.48 -5.68
C ASP A 375 14.18 -16.38 -5.88
N ALA A 376 13.42 -16.15 -4.82
CA ALA A 376 11.97 -16.03 -4.89
C ALA A 376 11.54 -14.72 -5.56
N GLY A 377 12.17 -13.61 -5.22
CA GLY A 377 11.97 -12.30 -5.83
C GLY A 377 12.38 -12.29 -7.31
N ALA A 378 13.48 -12.94 -7.65
CA ALA A 378 13.96 -13.09 -9.03
C ALA A 378 12.99 -13.90 -9.89
N ALA A 379 12.53 -15.06 -9.40
CA ALA A 379 11.54 -15.88 -10.10
C ALA A 379 10.20 -15.15 -10.31
N GLU A 380 9.80 -14.32 -9.34
CA GLU A 380 8.60 -13.51 -9.47
C GLU A 380 8.76 -12.38 -10.48
N LEU A 381 9.90 -11.68 -10.47
CA LEU A 381 10.20 -10.64 -11.46
C LEU A 381 10.21 -11.23 -12.89
N GLU A 382 10.82 -12.39 -13.07
CA GLU A 382 10.84 -13.11 -14.35
C GLU A 382 9.41 -13.43 -14.82
N ARG A 383 8.56 -13.94 -13.92
CA ARG A 383 7.16 -14.26 -14.24
C ARG A 383 6.36 -13.02 -14.63
N VAL A 384 6.54 -11.89 -13.92
CA VAL A 384 5.91 -10.62 -14.27
C VAL A 384 6.42 -10.10 -15.61
N ALA A 385 7.74 -10.18 -15.86
CA ALA A 385 8.35 -9.77 -17.11
C ALA A 385 7.84 -10.59 -18.30
N ASP A 386 7.74 -11.90 -18.17
CA ASP A 386 7.22 -12.78 -19.22
C ASP A 386 5.75 -12.52 -19.52
N ARG A 387 4.95 -12.23 -18.49
CA ARG A 387 3.56 -11.83 -18.64
C ARG A 387 3.45 -10.53 -19.42
N CYS A 388 4.28 -9.54 -19.13
CA CYS A 388 4.33 -8.27 -19.86
C CYS A 388 4.71 -8.49 -21.34
N LYS A 389 5.74 -9.30 -21.62
CA LYS A 389 6.15 -9.64 -23.00
C LYS A 389 5.03 -10.36 -23.77
N ARG A 390 4.31 -11.27 -23.10
CA ARG A 390 3.14 -11.93 -23.70
C ARG A 390 2.06 -10.92 -24.06
N ALA A 391 1.72 -10.01 -23.14
CA ALA A 391 0.74 -8.94 -23.40
C ALA A 391 1.18 -8.06 -24.59
N GLY A 392 2.45 -7.68 -24.66
CA GLY A 392 3.00 -6.95 -25.80
C GLY A 392 2.85 -7.70 -27.13
N ARG A 393 3.07 -9.03 -27.15
CA ARG A 393 2.84 -9.86 -28.35
C ARG A 393 1.36 -9.91 -28.75
N VAL A 394 0.47 -10.06 -27.78
CA VAL A 394 -0.99 -10.02 -28.02
C VAL A 394 -1.40 -8.65 -28.60
N ALA A 395 -0.89 -7.56 -28.05
CA ALA A 395 -1.17 -6.22 -28.54
C ALA A 395 -0.72 -6.01 -29.99
N LYS A 396 0.46 -6.56 -30.37
CA LYS A 396 0.91 -6.57 -31.78
C LYS A 396 -0.09 -7.24 -32.73
N VAL A 397 -0.75 -8.30 -32.30
CA VAL A 397 -1.73 -9.02 -33.12
C VAL A 397 -3.07 -8.28 -33.15
N LEU A 398 -3.52 -7.72 -32.02
CA LEU A 398 -4.81 -7.02 -31.90
C LEU A 398 -4.79 -5.60 -32.50
N ARG A 399 -3.62 -5.03 -32.80
CA ARG A 399 -3.53 -3.65 -33.30
C ARG A 399 -4.18 -3.51 -34.68
N PRO A 400 -4.80 -2.39 -35.01
CA PRO A 400 -5.19 -2.07 -36.37
C PRO A 400 -3.97 -1.94 -37.28
N ALA A 401 -4.10 -2.35 -38.54
CA ALA A 401 -2.99 -2.46 -39.52
C ALA A 401 -2.21 -1.15 -39.75
N ALA A 402 -2.83 0.00 -39.52
CA ALA A 402 -2.23 1.31 -39.74
C ALA A 402 -1.22 1.74 -38.67
N TYR A 403 -1.14 1.02 -37.54
CA TYR A 403 -0.31 1.40 -36.39
C TYR A 403 0.98 0.58 -36.31
N ASP A 404 2.08 1.22 -35.88
CA ASP A 404 3.37 0.54 -35.72
C ASP A 404 3.30 -0.53 -34.62
N ALA A 405 3.70 -1.74 -34.95
CA ALA A 405 3.69 -2.90 -34.05
C ALA A 405 4.63 -2.71 -32.86
N GLU A 406 5.73 -1.98 -33.03
CA GLU A 406 6.72 -1.72 -31.99
C GLU A 406 6.21 -0.71 -30.99
N VAL A 407 5.55 0.38 -31.45
CA VAL A 407 4.91 1.37 -30.58
C VAL A 407 3.87 0.72 -29.67
N VAL A 408 2.97 -0.09 -30.25
CA VAL A 408 1.93 -0.78 -29.49
C VAL A 408 2.55 -1.77 -28.49
N TYR A 409 3.60 -2.48 -28.88
CA TYR A 409 4.34 -3.39 -28.01
C TYR A 409 4.91 -2.63 -26.80
N LEU A 410 5.67 -1.56 -27.03
CA LEU A 410 6.34 -0.81 -25.98
C LEU A 410 5.34 -0.08 -25.06
N LEU A 411 4.25 0.47 -25.60
CA LEU A 411 3.18 1.03 -24.77
C LEU A 411 2.56 -0.02 -23.85
N THR A 412 2.36 -1.25 -24.36
CA THR A 412 1.82 -2.36 -23.55
C THR A 412 2.78 -2.74 -22.41
N LEU A 413 4.09 -2.75 -22.66
CA LEU A 413 5.10 -2.96 -21.63
C LEU A 413 5.12 -1.81 -20.61
N LEU A 414 5.07 -0.56 -21.09
CA LEU A 414 5.07 0.65 -20.24
C LEU A 414 3.84 0.73 -19.33
N GLN A 415 2.68 0.17 -19.74
CA GLN A 415 1.51 0.03 -18.85
C GLN A 415 1.78 -0.87 -17.63
N ASN A 416 2.86 -1.63 -17.64
CA ASN A 416 3.29 -2.46 -16.51
C ASN A 416 4.53 -1.91 -15.79
N LEU A 417 5.02 -0.73 -16.18
CA LEU A 417 6.25 -0.17 -15.64
C LEU A 417 6.20 -0.07 -14.11
N GLY A 418 5.10 0.41 -13.55
CA GLY A 418 4.92 0.48 -12.10
C GLY A 418 5.00 -0.89 -11.43
N ARG A 419 4.35 -1.92 -12.00
CA ARG A 419 4.37 -3.30 -11.47
C ARG A 419 5.78 -3.91 -11.50
N LEU A 420 6.51 -3.71 -12.58
CA LEU A 420 7.89 -4.18 -12.72
C LEU A 420 8.83 -3.49 -11.73
N VAL A 421 8.70 -2.17 -11.60
CA VAL A 421 9.51 -1.35 -10.69
C VAL A 421 9.22 -1.70 -9.23
N VAL A 422 7.95 -1.87 -8.86
CA VAL A 422 7.57 -2.28 -7.50
C VAL A 422 8.06 -3.69 -7.21
N GLN A 423 7.95 -4.63 -8.16
CA GLN A 423 8.46 -5.98 -7.98
C GLN A 423 9.98 -6.02 -7.78
N TYR A 424 10.73 -5.18 -8.47
CA TYR A 424 12.19 -5.15 -8.38
C TYR A 424 12.72 -4.40 -7.16
N HIS A 425 12.13 -3.22 -6.86
CA HIS A 425 12.65 -2.33 -5.81
C HIS A 425 11.98 -2.54 -4.45
N PHE A 426 10.78 -3.14 -4.43
CA PHE A 426 9.92 -3.31 -3.26
C PHE A 426 9.32 -4.72 -3.25
N SER A 427 10.17 -5.75 -3.34
CA SER A 427 9.76 -7.16 -3.50
C SER A 427 8.87 -7.67 -2.36
N ASP A 428 9.15 -7.26 -1.11
CA ASP A 428 8.37 -7.64 0.06
C ASP A 428 6.99 -6.99 0.05
N GLU A 429 6.93 -5.70 -0.30
CA GLU A 429 5.68 -4.96 -0.46
C GLU A 429 4.87 -5.50 -1.63
N ALA A 430 5.50 -5.84 -2.76
CA ALA A 430 4.85 -6.50 -3.88
C ALA A 430 4.21 -7.84 -3.47
N LEU A 431 4.90 -8.63 -2.64
CA LEU A 431 4.34 -9.87 -2.08
C LEU A 431 3.13 -9.60 -1.18
N GLN A 432 3.17 -8.56 -0.33
CA GLN A 432 2.05 -8.17 0.51
C GLN A 432 0.84 -7.72 -0.32
N ILE A 433 1.06 -6.90 -1.36
CA ILE A 433 0.00 -6.47 -2.29
C ILE A 433 -0.68 -7.69 -2.92
N ARG A 434 0.08 -8.64 -3.46
CA ARG A 434 -0.48 -9.87 -4.05
C ARG A 434 -1.29 -10.69 -3.05
N ARG A 435 -0.85 -10.80 -1.79
CA ARG A 435 -1.60 -11.49 -0.74
C ARG A 435 -2.93 -10.81 -0.44
N LEU A 436 -2.96 -9.48 -0.42
CA LEU A 436 -4.20 -8.72 -0.19
C LEU A 436 -5.20 -8.85 -1.35
N MET A 437 -4.70 -9.04 -2.58
CA MET A 437 -5.53 -9.25 -3.77
C MET A 437 -6.12 -10.66 -3.86
N GLN A 438 -5.60 -11.64 -3.11
CA GLN A 438 -6.12 -13.01 -3.14
C GLN A 438 -7.48 -13.09 -2.45
N PRO A 439 -8.47 -13.81 -3.07
CA PRO A 439 -9.74 -14.07 -2.43
C PRO A 439 -9.54 -14.78 -1.09
N ALA A 440 -10.39 -14.49 -0.12
CA ALA A 440 -10.42 -15.21 1.12
C ALA A 440 -11.22 -16.51 0.99
N PRO A 441 -10.76 -17.64 1.58
CA PRO A 441 -11.55 -18.85 1.63
C PRO A 441 -12.85 -18.58 2.39
N PRO A 442 -13.98 -19.21 2.01
CA PRO A 442 -15.24 -19.05 2.69
C PRO A 442 -15.10 -19.45 4.16
N GLN A 443 -15.76 -18.73 5.05
CA GLN A 443 -15.73 -19.02 6.48
C GLN A 443 -16.57 -20.26 6.85
N ARG A 444 -17.52 -20.63 5.99
CA ARG A 444 -18.37 -21.82 6.14
C ARG A 444 -18.51 -22.53 4.79
N GLU A 445 -18.68 -23.83 4.84
CA GLU A 445 -18.97 -24.67 3.69
C GLU A 445 -20.26 -24.18 3.00
N GLY A 446 -20.18 -23.79 1.71
CA GLY A 446 -21.30 -23.25 0.93
C GLY A 446 -21.42 -21.72 0.86
N GLU A 447 -20.61 -20.95 1.59
CA GLU A 447 -20.56 -19.50 1.40
C GLU A 447 -19.64 -19.13 0.21
N PRO A 448 -19.94 -18.06 -0.55
CA PRO A 448 -19.05 -17.59 -1.61
C PRO A 448 -17.73 -17.07 -1.04
N GLU A 449 -16.63 -17.27 -1.79
CA GLU A 449 -15.34 -16.66 -1.46
C GLU A 449 -15.47 -15.13 -1.37
N GLU A 450 -14.93 -14.53 -0.33
CA GLU A 450 -14.85 -13.06 -0.26
C GLU A 450 -13.81 -12.56 -1.27
N PRO A 451 -14.14 -11.58 -2.13
CA PRO A 451 -13.18 -11.06 -3.09
C PRO A 451 -11.99 -10.40 -2.38
N GLY A 452 -10.80 -10.58 -2.93
CA GLY A 452 -9.61 -9.85 -2.48
C GLY A 452 -9.72 -8.35 -2.77
N MET A 453 -8.77 -7.57 -2.27
CA MET A 453 -8.67 -6.15 -2.58
C MET A 453 -8.35 -5.94 -4.07
N THR A 454 -8.76 -4.79 -4.62
CA THR A 454 -8.25 -4.34 -5.92
C THR A 454 -6.76 -4.02 -5.82
N GLU A 455 -6.01 -4.09 -6.92
CA GLU A 455 -4.59 -3.73 -6.93
C GLU A 455 -4.36 -2.29 -6.44
N GLU A 456 -5.19 -1.35 -6.85
CA GLU A 456 -5.16 0.03 -6.41
C GLU A 456 -5.30 0.15 -4.89
N SER A 457 -6.36 -0.43 -4.31
CA SER A 457 -6.57 -0.40 -2.86
C SER A 457 -5.46 -1.11 -2.08
N ALA A 458 -4.94 -2.23 -2.60
CA ALA A 458 -3.86 -2.98 -1.97
C ALA A 458 -2.53 -2.20 -2.02
N SER A 459 -2.22 -1.55 -3.14
CA SER A 459 -1.00 -0.76 -3.29
C SER A 459 -1.03 0.49 -2.40
N PHE A 460 -2.14 1.21 -2.33
CA PHE A 460 -2.29 2.30 -1.38
C PHE A 460 -2.13 1.85 0.07
N ALA A 461 -2.71 0.71 0.43
CA ALA A 461 -2.62 0.18 1.79
C ALA A 461 -1.20 -0.25 2.19
N VAL A 462 -0.34 -0.62 1.25
CA VAL A 462 1.02 -1.13 1.51
C VAL A 462 2.08 -0.06 1.27
N LEU A 463 2.01 0.63 0.13
CA LEU A 463 3.00 1.60 -0.32
C LEU A 463 2.61 3.05 -0.03
N GLY A 464 1.32 3.32 0.26
CA GLY A 464 0.79 4.68 0.32
C GLY A 464 0.70 5.37 -1.05
N ALA A 465 0.84 4.63 -2.15
CA ALA A 465 0.77 5.12 -3.52
C ALA A 465 0.18 4.05 -4.44
N ASP A 466 -0.48 4.49 -5.51
CA ASP A 466 -0.92 3.60 -6.58
C ASP A 466 0.26 3.15 -7.45
N ILE A 467 0.28 1.88 -7.82
CA ILE A 467 1.31 1.29 -8.69
C ILE A 467 1.38 1.98 -10.07
N GLU A 468 0.23 2.37 -10.63
CA GLU A 468 0.21 3.09 -11.91
C GLU A 468 0.79 4.51 -11.78
N ALA A 469 0.53 5.19 -10.66
CA ALA A 469 1.14 6.48 -10.35
C ALA A 469 2.67 6.39 -10.21
N ILE A 470 3.18 5.30 -9.63
CA ILE A 470 4.62 5.02 -9.56
C ILE A 470 5.19 4.86 -10.96
N GLY A 471 4.56 4.06 -11.83
CA GLY A 471 4.98 3.91 -13.23
C GLY A 471 4.98 5.22 -14.01
N ALA A 472 3.93 6.02 -13.87
CA ALA A 472 3.82 7.34 -14.50
C ALA A 472 4.90 8.31 -14.01
N ALA A 473 5.27 8.28 -12.72
CA ALA A 473 6.34 9.11 -12.17
C ALA A 473 7.71 8.75 -12.77
N VAL A 474 7.99 7.45 -12.93
CA VAL A 474 9.21 6.97 -13.59
C VAL A 474 9.24 7.40 -15.06
N ALA A 475 8.15 7.20 -15.79
CA ALA A 475 8.04 7.59 -17.20
C ALA A 475 8.19 9.11 -17.40
N ARG A 476 7.60 9.92 -16.53
CA ARG A 476 7.79 11.39 -16.52
C ARG A 476 9.24 11.77 -16.27
N HIS A 477 9.93 11.08 -15.37
CA HIS A 477 11.36 11.30 -15.10
C HIS A 477 12.23 10.99 -16.33
N TRP A 478 11.78 10.11 -17.23
CA TRP A 478 12.44 9.84 -18.51
C TRP A 478 12.15 10.89 -19.57
N GLY A 479 11.29 11.87 -19.32
CA GLY A 479 10.93 12.92 -20.27
C GLY A 479 9.79 12.51 -21.22
N LEU A 480 9.01 11.47 -20.88
CA LEU A 480 7.78 11.16 -21.60
C LEU A 480 6.71 12.20 -21.27
N ASP A 481 6.02 12.69 -22.29
CA ASP A 481 5.02 13.75 -22.17
C ASP A 481 3.67 13.24 -21.63
N ASP A 482 2.76 14.18 -21.36
CA ASP A 482 1.44 13.86 -20.79
C ASP A 482 0.58 12.98 -21.72
N SER A 483 0.78 13.04 -23.03
CA SER A 483 0.10 12.18 -24.01
C SER A 483 0.51 10.71 -23.80
N VAL A 484 1.82 10.43 -23.71
CA VAL A 484 2.31 9.09 -23.40
C VAL A 484 1.90 8.64 -22.00
N LEU A 485 1.96 9.54 -21.01
CA LEU A 485 1.52 9.22 -19.65
C LEU A 485 0.04 8.83 -19.60
N ALA A 486 -0.81 9.44 -20.44
CA ALA A 486 -2.21 9.03 -20.58
C ALA A 486 -2.35 7.65 -21.24
N MET A 487 -1.55 7.34 -22.27
CA MET A 487 -1.57 6.05 -22.97
C MET A 487 -1.07 4.89 -22.12
N ILE A 488 -0.09 5.10 -21.25
CA ILE A 488 0.45 4.03 -20.39
C ILE A 488 -0.39 3.78 -19.14
N ARG A 489 -1.43 4.57 -18.89
CA ARG A 489 -2.39 4.32 -17.82
C ARG A 489 -3.47 3.37 -18.31
N ARG A 490 -3.63 2.21 -17.66
CA ARG A 490 -4.68 1.24 -18.02
C ARG A 490 -6.09 1.82 -17.84
N HIS A 491 -7.06 1.26 -18.56
CA HIS A 491 -8.47 1.55 -18.29
C HIS A 491 -8.87 0.94 -16.95
N ALA A 492 -9.52 1.73 -16.08
CA ALA A 492 -10.02 1.24 -14.80
C ALA A 492 -11.06 0.12 -15.01
N LEU A 493 -10.96 -0.97 -14.25
CA LEU A 493 -11.79 -2.17 -14.43
C LEU A 493 -13.30 -1.90 -14.35
N ALA A 494 -13.69 -0.90 -13.56
CA ALA A 494 -15.09 -0.52 -13.37
C ALA A 494 -15.67 0.36 -14.49
N THR A 495 -14.83 0.90 -15.39
CA THR A 495 -15.28 1.82 -16.44
C THR A 495 -15.55 1.08 -17.75
N PRO A 496 -16.71 1.29 -18.40
CA PRO A 496 -16.95 0.74 -19.74
C PRO A 496 -16.02 1.40 -20.75
N VAL A 497 -15.46 0.59 -21.67
CA VAL A 497 -14.59 1.06 -22.73
C VAL A 497 -15.45 1.42 -23.94
N ARG A 498 -15.28 2.66 -24.41
CA ARG A 498 -15.97 3.18 -25.61
C ARG A 498 -15.05 3.10 -26.82
N THR A 499 -15.62 3.27 -28.00
CA THR A 499 -14.84 3.44 -29.23
C THR A 499 -13.95 4.67 -29.07
N ALA A 500 -12.68 4.53 -29.43
CA ALA A 500 -11.69 5.58 -29.27
C ALA A 500 -11.96 6.76 -30.23
N ASP A 501 -11.86 7.97 -29.72
CA ASP A 501 -12.01 9.21 -30.51
C ASP A 501 -10.65 9.76 -30.98
N SER A 502 -9.55 9.17 -30.55
CA SER A 502 -8.18 9.57 -30.91
C SER A 502 -7.24 8.37 -31.05
N ASP A 503 -6.12 8.57 -31.76
CA ASP A 503 -5.06 7.55 -31.89
C ASP A 503 -4.49 7.14 -30.53
N ASP A 504 -4.25 8.11 -29.64
CA ASP A 504 -3.71 7.90 -28.31
C ASP A 504 -4.64 7.00 -27.46
N GLU A 505 -5.96 7.25 -27.53
CA GLU A 505 -6.94 6.44 -26.83
C GLU A 505 -7.09 5.04 -27.42
N LEU A 506 -6.97 4.92 -28.75
CA LEU A 506 -6.98 3.62 -29.41
C LEU A 506 -5.77 2.78 -29.01
N LEU A 507 -4.58 3.36 -29.02
CA LEU A 507 -3.34 2.69 -28.59
C LEU A 507 -3.40 2.28 -27.13
N ARG A 508 -3.91 3.17 -26.26
CA ARG A 508 -4.20 2.86 -24.85
C ARG A 508 -5.15 1.68 -24.72
N THR A 509 -6.21 1.66 -25.52
CA THR A 509 -7.26 0.62 -25.47
C THR A 509 -6.71 -0.72 -25.92
N VAL A 510 -5.92 -0.79 -26.98
CA VAL A 510 -5.27 -2.02 -27.45
C VAL A 510 -4.32 -2.56 -26.38
N ALA A 511 -3.48 -1.71 -25.80
CA ALA A 511 -2.53 -2.09 -24.76
C ALA A 511 -3.24 -2.60 -23.48
N SER A 512 -4.30 -1.91 -23.05
CA SER A 512 -5.09 -2.32 -21.88
C SER A 512 -5.81 -3.65 -22.10
N CYS A 513 -6.41 -3.83 -23.28
CA CYS A 513 -7.05 -5.08 -23.68
C CYS A 513 -6.07 -6.26 -23.64
N ALA A 514 -4.90 -6.11 -24.22
CA ALA A 514 -3.88 -7.15 -24.26
C ALA A 514 -3.40 -7.53 -22.86
N ASN A 515 -3.18 -6.55 -21.99
CA ASN A 515 -2.82 -6.77 -20.60
C ASN A 515 -3.92 -7.53 -19.84
N GLU A 516 -5.18 -7.10 -19.95
CA GLU A 516 -6.30 -7.77 -19.30
C GLU A 516 -6.56 -9.18 -19.85
N ALA A 517 -6.34 -9.42 -21.13
CA ALA A 517 -6.46 -10.75 -21.74
C ALA A 517 -5.42 -11.74 -21.18
N VAL A 518 -4.17 -11.30 -21.01
CA VAL A 518 -3.12 -12.12 -20.41
C VAL A 518 -3.38 -12.33 -18.92
N ASP A 519 -3.88 -11.31 -18.22
CA ASP A 519 -4.29 -11.42 -16.81
C ASP A 519 -5.45 -12.42 -16.64
N ALA A 520 -6.44 -12.39 -17.55
CA ALA A 520 -7.54 -13.35 -17.58
C ALA A 520 -7.05 -14.80 -17.82
N GLN A 521 -6.07 -14.99 -18.70
CA GLN A 521 -5.51 -16.31 -18.99
C GLN A 521 -4.66 -16.86 -17.82
N SER A 522 -4.18 -16.00 -16.94
CA SER A 522 -3.41 -16.38 -15.75
C SER A 522 -4.28 -16.81 -14.56
N GLN A 523 -5.61 -16.78 -14.69
CA GLN A 523 -6.55 -17.24 -13.66
C GLN A 523 -6.61 -18.78 -13.60
N PRO A 524 -7.12 -19.36 -12.50
CA PRO A 524 -7.37 -20.81 -12.42
C PRO A 524 -8.24 -21.29 -13.57
N ALA A 525 -7.92 -22.48 -14.12
CA ALA A 525 -8.53 -23.03 -15.32
C ALA A 525 -10.07 -22.91 -15.40
N PRO A 526 -10.86 -23.16 -14.34
CA PRO A 526 -12.31 -23.03 -14.40
C PRO A 526 -12.80 -21.59 -14.65
N ARG A 527 -11.99 -20.59 -14.33
CA ARG A 527 -12.36 -19.16 -14.43
C ARG A 527 -11.88 -18.48 -15.72
N VAL A 528 -10.95 -19.10 -16.45
CA VAL A 528 -10.33 -18.51 -17.65
C VAL A 528 -11.37 -18.16 -18.71
N ALA A 529 -12.27 -19.11 -19.04
CA ALA A 529 -13.27 -18.88 -20.09
C ALA A 529 -14.18 -17.68 -19.78
N ALA A 530 -14.70 -17.62 -18.56
CA ALA A 530 -15.53 -16.50 -18.12
C ALA A 530 -14.75 -15.17 -18.05
N ALA A 531 -13.46 -15.21 -17.67
CA ALA A 531 -12.62 -14.04 -17.65
C ALA A 531 -12.33 -13.50 -19.06
N LEU A 532 -12.03 -14.36 -20.02
CA LEU A 532 -11.85 -13.96 -21.43
C LEU A 532 -13.15 -13.42 -22.05
N GLN A 533 -14.31 -13.99 -21.71
CA GLN A 533 -15.60 -13.44 -22.15
C GLN A 533 -15.83 -12.02 -21.61
N ARG A 534 -15.45 -11.72 -20.36
CA ARG A 534 -15.50 -10.36 -19.82
C ARG A 534 -14.61 -9.40 -20.59
N VAL A 535 -13.40 -9.80 -20.97
CA VAL A 535 -12.51 -8.99 -21.81
C VAL A 535 -13.15 -8.69 -23.16
N VAL A 536 -13.71 -9.72 -23.84
CA VAL A 536 -14.42 -9.52 -25.11
C VAL A 536 -15.63 -8.60 -24.97
N HIS A 537 -16.41 -8.78 -23.91
CA HIS A 537 -17.57 -7.92 -23.64
C HIS A 537 -17.14 -6.45 -23.46
N ARG A 538 -16.00 -6.22 -22.82
CA ARG A 538 -15.50 -4.91 -22.51
C ARG A 538 -14.82 -4.20 -23.69
N TYR A 539 -14.02 -4.91 -24.47
CA TYR A 539 -13.18 -4.34 -25.52
C TYR A 539 -13.60 -4.72 -26.94
N GLY A 540 -14.33 -5.82 -27.11
CA GLY A 540 -14.63 -6.36 -28.43
C GLY A 540 -15.36 -5.39 -29.35
N ARG A 541 -16.29 -4.58 -28.80
CA ARG A 541 -16.99 -3.54 -29.58
C ARG A 541 -16.07 -2.39 -29.97
N ALA A 542 -15.19 -1.97 -29.06
CA ALA A 542 -14.28 -0.83 -29.30
C ALA A 542 -13.16 -1.17 -30.30
N LEU A 543 -12.68 -2.41 -30.30
CA LEU A 543 -11.58 -2.88 -31.13
C LEU A 543 -12.04 -3.83 -32.26
N ASN A 544 -13.35 -4.06 -32.40
CA ASN A 544 -13.97 -4.91 -33.44
C ASN A 544 -13.39 -6.33 -33.52
N PHE A 545 -13.37 -7.05 -32.37
CA PHE A 545 -12.96 -8.47 -32.32
C PHE A 545 -13.90 -9.30 -31.43
N GLY A 546 -13.92 -10.61 -31.65
CA GLY A 546 -14.65 -11.58 -30.86
C GLY A 546 -13.72 -12.51 -30.06
N LEU A 547 -14.33 -13.52 -29.42
CA LEU A 547 -13.59 -14.46 -28.58
C LEU A 547 -12.55 -15.30 -29.38
N ARG A 548 -12.87 -15.67 -30.62
CA ARG A 548 -11.98 -16.46 -31.48
C ARG A 548 -10.72 -15.71 -31.82
N GLU A 549 -10.86 -14.45 -32.20
CA GLU A 549 -9.74 -13.55 -32.52
C GLU A 549 -8.86 -13.31 -31.29
N LEU A 550 -9.45 -13.11 -30.12
CA LEU A 550 -8.71 -12.96 -28.87
C LEU A 550 -7.92 -14.23 -28.53
N GLN A 551 -8.54 -15.41 -28.67
CA GLN A 551 -7.87 -16.68 -28.43
C GLN A 551 -6.74 -16.95 -29.45
N ALA A 552 -6.94 -16.59 -30.72
CA ALA A 552 -5.89 -16.65 -31.76
C ALA A 552 -4.71 -15.75 -31.38
N ALA A 553 -4.97 -14.51 -30.99
CA ALA A 553 -3.94 -13.56 -30.54
C ALA A 553 -3.16 -14.09 -29.31
N LEU A 554 -3.85 -14.67 -28.34
CA LEU A 554 -3.24 -15.29 -27.15
C LEU A 554 -2.39 -16.53 -27.48
N SER A 555 -2.74 -17.23 -28.58
CA SER A 555 -1.99 -18.40 -29.09
C SER A 555 -0.83 -18.02 -30.03
N GLY A 556 -0.64 -16.72 -30.30
CA GLY A 556 0.38 -16.22 -31.22
C GLY A 556 0.11 -16.49 -32.69
N LYS A 557 -1.14 -16.86 -33.06
CA LYS A 557 -1.55 -17.03 -34.45
C LYS A 557 -1.93 -15.69 -35.06
N PRO A 558 -1.51 -15.37 -36.31
CA PRO A 558 -1.96 -14.17 -36.99
C PRO A 558 -3.47 -14.24 -37.21
N LEU A 559 -4.15 -13.09 -37.09
CA LEU A 559 -5.56 -12.97 -37.45
C LEU A 559 -5.69 -13.15 -38.97
N GLU A 560 -6.67 -13.95 -39.41
CA GLU A 560 -6.97 -14.08 -40.84
C GLU A 560 -7.39 -12.71 -41.40
N ALA A 561 -6.74 -12.29 -42.48
CA ALA A 561 -6.73 -10.90 -42.97
C ALA A 561 -8.04 -10.41 -43.63
N ASP A 562 -9.12 -11.20 -43.67
CA ASP A 562 -10.29 -10.92 -44.54
C ASP A 562 -11.43 -10.09 -43.94
N ALA A 563 -11.34 -9.65 -42.67
CA ALA A 563 -12.42 -8.89 -42.04
C ALA A 563 -12.09 -7.42 -41.66
N GLN A 564 -10.84 -6.98 -41.75
CA GLN A 564 -10.41 -5.69 -41.18
C GLN A 564 -10.17 -4.56 -42.21
N ALA A 565 -10.25 -4.83 -43.48
CA ALA A 565 -9.88 -3.83 -44.52
C ALA A 565 -10.95 -2.75 -44.77
N SER A 566 -12.11 -2.77 -44.10
CA SER A 566 -13.25 -1.98 -44.63
C SER A 566 -13.63 -0.71 -43.87
N ASN A 567 -13.11 -0.41 -42.67
CA ASN A 567 -13.74 0.69 -41.92
C ASN A 567 -12.87 1.62 -41.04
N MET A 568 -11.55 1.66 -41.17
CA MET A 568 -10.77 2.67 -40.41
C MET A 568 -9.72 3.37 -41.31
N ALA A 569 -10.09 4.54 -41.81
CA ALA A 569 -9.12 5.50 -42.35
C ALA A 569 -8.28 6.07 -41.17
N PRO A 570 -6.97 6.28 -41.34
CA PRO A 570 -6.12 6.79 -40.27
C PRO A 570 -6.49 8.22 -39.90
N LEU A 571 -6.76 8.45 -38.62
CA LEU A 571 -6.76 9.77 -38.03
C LEU A 571 -5.29 10.17 -37.87
N ASN A 572 -4.86 11.23 -38.49
CA ASN A 572 -3.50 11.80 -38.57
C ASN A 572 -2.44 11.22 -37.62
N SER A 573 -1.53 10.39 -38.12
CA SER A 573 -0.46 9.78 -37.33
C SER A 573 0.59 10.82 -36.91
N LYS A 574 0.70 11.07 -35.62
CA LYS A 574 1.79 11.89 -35.03
C LYS A 574 3.06 11.10 -34.73
N PHE A 575 3.09 9.80 -34.99
CA PHE A 575 4.19 8.90 -34.63
C PHE A 575 4.62 8.07 -35.85
N GLY A 576 5.44 8.66 -36.69
CA GLY A 576 6.12 7.97 -37.78
C GLY A 576 7.63 8.14 -37.67
#